data_619ca47db543c833815c5c6a38d0829b
#
_entry.id   619ca47db543c833815c5c6a38d0829b
#
_cell.length_a   1.000
_cell.length_b   1.000
_cell.length_c   1.000
_cell.angle_alpha   90.00
_cell.angle_beta   90.00
_cell.angle_gamma   90.00
#
_symmetry.space_group_name_H-M   'P 1'
#
loop_
_entity.id
_entity.type
_entity.pdbx_description
1 polymer ?
#
loop_
_entity_poly.entity_id
_entity_poly.type
_entity_poly.pdbx_seq_one_letter_code
_entity_poly.pdbx_strand_id
1 'polypeptide(L)'
;MRPGESLGEAYHRATKYTRPGGAALRPVALTRPGREIKLPPPDPEGGPGLWQIIKSRRSIRDFDTSKPLSQTELSQLLWATQGLTSHPSDDRFRAVPSAGALHPLDTYLVLNRVAGLPQGVAQYDVRSAAIHLLAEGDFSQEIAAAALEQGMAAECGVVFIWVGVPGRSQPKYRDRAHRYLYMDAGHIGAQLHLAAVALGLGCCAVGAFLDDEVNALIGVDGESEAAAYLSVVGHVR
;
A
#
# COMPACT_ATOMS: atom_id res chain seq x y z
N MET A 1 18.02 -18.62 -13.32
CA MET A 1 18.34 -17.19 -13.14
C MET A 1 18.74 -16.62 -14.49
N ARG A 2 18.30 -15.40 -14.81
CA ARG A 2 18.74 -14.68 -16.01
C ARG A 2 20.19 -14.18 -15.79
N PRO A 3 21.00 -13.96 -16.83
CA PRO A 3 22.32 -13.37 -16.67
C PRO A 3 22.26 -12.03 -15.95
N GLY A 4 23.01 -11.87 -14.85
CA GLY A 4 23.02 -10.65 -14.02
C GLY A 4 21.87 -10.52 -13.00
N GLU A 5 20.92 -11.45 -12.98
CA GLU A 5 19.81 -11.47 -12.05
C GLU A 5 20.26 -11.91 -10.65
N SER A 6 19.90 -11.16 -9.61
CA SER A 6 20.11 -11.55 -8.21
C SER A 6 19.16 -12.68 -7.78
N LEU A 7 19.52 -13.39 -6.70
CA LEU A 7 18.64 -14.43 -6.12
C LEU A 7 17.29 -13.86 -5.68
N GLY A 8 17.25 -12.63 -5.18
CA GLY A 8 16.02 -11.97 -4.75
C GLY A 8 15.09 -11.64 -5.92
N GLU A 9 15.64 -11.15 -7.02
CA GLU A 9 14.90 -10.90 -8.27
C GLU A 9 14.36 -12.20 -8.86
N ALA A 10 15.18 -13.26 -8.90
CA ALA A 10 14.78 -14.56 -9.38
C ALA A 10 13.65 -15.15 -8.52
N TYR A 11 13.73 -15.00 -7.19
CA TYR A 11 12.67 -15.43 -6.25
C TYR A 11 11.39 -14.66 -6.49
N HIS A 12 11.46 -13.32 -6.51
CA HIS A 12 10.28 -12.47 -6.77
C HIS A 12 9.59 -12.87 -8.07
N ARG A 13 10.33 -12.97 -9.17
CA ARG A 13 9.80 -13.38 -10.47
C ARG A 13 9.20 -14.80 -10.45
N ALA A 14 9.85 -15.76 -9.78
CA ALA A 14 9.41 -17.15 -9.76
C ALA A 14 8.17 -17.39 -8.88
N THR A 15 7.84 -16.47 -7.99
CA THR A 15 6.71 -16.58 -7.05
C THR A 15 5.50 -15.72 -7.42
N LYS A 16 5.57 -14.98 -8.54
CA LYS A 16 4.43 -14.21 -9.05
C LYS A 16 3.24 -15.10 -9.39
N TYR A 17 2.06 -14.66 -9.03
CA TYR A 17 0.82 -15.20 -9.58
C TYR A 17 0.58 -14.65 -10.98
N THR A 18 0.16 -15.51 -11.90
CA THR A 18 -0.16 -15.15 -13.27
C THR A 18 -1.55 -15.62 -13.64
N ARG A 19 -2.29 -14.83 -14.43
CA ARG A 19 -3.63 -15.21 -14.91
C ARG A 19 -3.51 -16.36 -15.92
N PRO A 20 -4.29 -17.45 -15.76
CA PRO A 20 -4.37 -18.49 -16.79
C PRO A 20 -4.82 -17.87 -18.12
N GLY A 21 -4.10 -18.17 -19.23
CA GLY A 21 -4.41 -17.65 -20.56
C GLY A 21 -3.72 -16.32 -20.94
N GLY A 22 -2.95 -15.70 -20.03
CA GLY A 22 -2.04 -14.60 -20.37
C GLY A 22 -2.68 -13.25 -20.71
N ALA A 23 -3.99 -13.07 -20.44
CA ALA A 23 -4.65 -11.78 -20.64
C ALA A 23 -4.29 -10.83 -19.48
N ALA A 24 -3.30 -9.96 -19.69
CA ALA A 24 -2.99 -8.89 -18.75
C ALA A 24 -4.05 -7.78 -18.82
N LEU A 25 -4.28 -7.10 -17.69
CA LEU A 25 -5.05 -5.84 -17.68
C LEU A 25 -4.36 -4.82 -18.58
N ARG A 26 -5.15 -3.96 -19.22
CA ARG A 26 -4.57 -2.83 -19.97
C ARG A 26 -3.93 -1.86 -18.99
N PRO A 27 -2.72 -1.38 -19.25
CA PRO A 27 -2.10 -0.35 -18.42
C PRO A 27 -3.02 0.87 -18.31
N VAL A 28 -3.16 1.40 -17.11
CA VAL A 28 -3.89 2.65 -16.86
C VAL A 28 -3.05 3.81 -17.38
N ALA A 29 -3.69 4.77 -18.05
CA ALA A 29 -3.01 6.01 -18.46
C ALA A 29 -2.78 6.88 -17.22
N LEU A 30 -1.55 6.87 -16.70
CA LEU A 30 -1.17 7.63 -15.51
C LEU A 30 -0.48 8.94 -15.89
N THR A 31 -0.78 10.00 -15.15
CA THR A 31 -0.09 11.29 -15.25
C THR A 31 0.99 11.38 -14.18
N ARG A 32 2.24 11.61 -14.57
CA ARG A 32 3.36 11.80 -13.63
C ARG A 32 4.09 13.13 -13.94
N PRO A 33 4.35 14.00 -12.95
CA PRO A 33 3.83 13.91 -11.59
C PRO A 33 2.30 14.03 -11.57
N GLY A 34 1.65 13.33 -10.61
CA GLY A 34 0.19 13.42 -10.42
C GLY A 34 -0.23 14.74 -9.81
N ARG A 35 -1.54 15.01 -9.79
CA ARG A 35 -2.11 16.18 -9.11
C ARG A 35 -1.98 16.02 -7.59
N GLU A 36 -1.25 16.93 -6.95
CA GLU A 36 -1.09 16.94 -5.49
C GLU A 36 -2.43 17.24 -4.80
N ILE A 37 -2.74 16.44 -3.76
CA ILE A 37 -3.87 16.64 -2.86
C ILE A 37 -3.32 16.58 -1.44
N LYS A 38 -3.37 17.72 -0.74
CA LYS A 38 -2.99 17.80 0.67
C LYS A 38 -4.03 17.14 1.54
N LEU A 39 -3.57 16.31 2.47
CA LEU A 39 -4.43 15.67 3.46
C LEU A 39 -4.44 16.47 4.77
N PRO A 40 -5.48 16.36 5.61
CA PRO A 40 -5.46 16.90 6.96
C PRO A 40 -4.25 16.36 7.75
N PRO A 41 -3.68 17.14 8.68
CA PRO A 41 -2.60 16.62 9.52
C PRO A 41 -3.10 15.44 10.37
N PRO A 42 -2.27 14.40 10.57
CA PRO A 42 -2.62 13.31 11.46
C PRO A 42 -2.61 13.77 12.92
N ASP A 43 -3.41 13.11 13.75
CA ASP A 43 -3.41 13.31 15.20
C ASP A 43 -2.69 12.13 15.87
N PRO A 44 -1.47 12.32 16.39
CA PRO A 44 -0.71 11.26 17.03
C PRO A 44 -1.17 10.96 18.47
N GLU A 45 -2.11 11.71 18.99
CA GLU A 45 -2.56 11.60 20.39
C GLU A 45 -3.92 10.94 20.51
N GLY A 46 -4.16 10.26 21.63
CA GLY A 46 -5.44 9.63 21.93
C GLY A 46 -5.59 8.21 21.38
N GLY A 47 -6.84 7.82 21.20
CA GLY A 47 -7.20 6.47 20.73
C GLY A 47 -7.24 5.40 21.83
N PRO A 48 -7.65 4.16 21.50
CA PRO A 48 -7.73 3.04 22.44
C PRO A 48 -6.32 2.59 22.90
N GLY A 49 -6.27 1.97 24.08
CA GLY A 49 -5.01 1.41 24.59
C GLY A 49 -4.47 0.30 23.68
N LEU A 50 -3.14 0.25 23.53
CA LEU A 50 -2.45 -0.71 22.63
C LEU A 50 -2.87 -2.17 22.84
N TRP A 51 -2.98 -2.61 24.07
CA TRP A 51 -3.35 -4.01 24.38
C TRP A 51 -4.79 -4.33 23.95
N GLN A 52 -5.69 -3.37 24.02
CA GLN A 52 -7.05 -3.53 23.51
C GLN A 52 -7.06 -3.66 21.98
N ILE A 53 -6.29 -2.82 21.27
CA ILE A 53 -6.13 -2.88 19.81
C ILE A 53 -5.60 -4.26 19.39
N ILE A 54 -4.51 -4.72 20.01
CA ILE A 54 -3.92 -6.04 19.71
C ILE A 54 -4.93 -7.17 19.94
N LYS A 55 -5.67 -7.11 21.05
CA LYS A 55 -6.68 -8.12 21.39
C LYS A 55 -7.83 -8.17 20.39
N SER A 56 -8.29 -7.02 19.90
CA SER A 56 -9.46 -6.90 19.01
C SER A 56 -9.14 -7.04 17.53
N ARG A 57 -7.88 -6.87 17.12
CA ARG A 57 -7.46 -6.95 15.70
C ARG A 57 -7.94 -8.27 15.05
N ARG A 58 -8.67 -8.14 13.97
CA ARG A 58 -9.10 -9.25 13.09
C ARG A 58 -8.91 -8.83 11.63
N SER A 59 -8.82 -9.80 10.72
CA SER A 59 -8.90 -9.55 9.28
C SER A 59 -10.37 -9.45 8.90
N ILE A 60 -10.80 -8.24 8.56
CA ILE A 60 -12.18 -7.90 8.18
C ILE A 60 -12.24 -7.80 6.65
N ARG A 61 -13.24 -8.44 6.06
CA ARG A 61 -13.42 -8.55 4.60
C ARG A 61 -14.80 -8.09 4.13
N ASP A 62 -15.67 -7.70 5.05
CA ASP A 62 -17.04 -7.24 4.77
C ASP A 62 -17.12 -5.75 5.14
N PHE A 63 -17.29 -4.90 4.13
CA PHE A 63 -17.23 -3.46 4.26
C PHE A 63 -18.59 -2.81 3.97
N ASP A 64 -18.89 -1.74 4.70
CA ASP A 64 -20.05 -0.88 4.45
C ASP A 64 -19.75 0.07 3.29
N THR A 65 -20.21 -0.29 2.10
CA THR A 65 -20.01 0.50 0.88
C THR A 65 -20.75 1.83 0.88
N SER A 66 -21.72 2.04 1.77
CA SER A 66 -22.45 3.30 1.91
C SER A 66 -21.69 4.36 2.72
N LYS A 67 -20.64 3.94 3.43
CA LYS A 67 -19.89 4.80 4.35
C LYS A 67 -18.45 5.04 3.86
N PRO A 68 -18.17 6.17 3.20
CA PRO A 68 -16.83 6.48 2.74
C PRO A 68 -15.89 6.77 3.91
N LEU A 69 -14.60 6.48 3.74
CA LEU A 69 -13.57 6.96 4.65
C LEU A 69 -13.49 8.49 4.59
N SER A 70 -13.22 9.12 5.72
CA SER A 70 -12.86 10.54 5.75
C SER A 70 -11.40 10.75 5.33
N GLN A 71 -11.05 11.95 4.89
CA GLN A 71 -9.66 12.31 4.60
C GLN A 71 -8.78 12.28 5.87
N THR A 72 -9.34 12.54 7.04
CA THR A 72 -8.63 12.45 8.32
C THR A 72 -8.27 11.00 8.64
N GLU A 73 -9.20 10.05 8.46
CA GLU A 73 -8.91 8.62 8.62
C GLU A 73 -7.84 8.15 7.64
N LEU A 74 -7.93 8.56 6.36
CA LEU A 74 -6.90 8.22 5.36
C LEU A 74 -5.53 8.79 5.75
N SER A 75 -5.47 10.05 6.17
CA SER A 75 -4.23 10.70 6.62
C SER A 75 -3.62 9.96 7.81
N GLN A 76 -4.45 9.62 8.79
CA GLN A 76 -4.01 8.89 9.98
C GLN A 76 -3.44 7.50 9.64
N LEU A 77 -4.09 6.77 8.73
CA LEU A 77 -3.61 5.47 8.25
C LEU A 77 -2.28 5.58 7.52
N LEU A 78 -2.13 6.58 6.65
CA LEU A 78 -0.89 6.83 5.91
C LEU A 78 0.25 7.22 6.84
N TRP A 79 -0.01 8.11 7.80
CA TRP A 79 0.97 8.50 8.80
C TRP A 79 1.39 7.31 9.68
N ALA A 80 0.44 6.53 10.17
CA ALA A 80 0.72 5.36 11.01
C ALA A 80 1.58 4.30 10.30
N THR A 81 1.55 4.24 8.97
CA THR A 81 2.32 3.26 8.19
C THR A 81 3.66 3.78 7.71
N GLN A 82 3.74 5.03 7.23
CA GLN A 82 4.93 5.56 6.57
C GLN A 82 5.30 6.98 6.99
N GLY A 83 4.44 7.63 7.83
CA GLY A 83 4.62 9.01 8.21
C GLY A 83 5.91 9.28 8.97
N LEU A 84 6.44 10.48 8.82
CA LEU A 84 7.62 10.95 9.54
C LEU A 84 7.27 11.15 11.02
N THR A 85 8.16 10.69 11.90
CA THR A 85 8.07 10.88 13.36
C THR A 85 9.11 11.85 13.88
N SER A 86 9.92 12.43 12.99
CA SER A 86 10.93 13.43 13.24
C SER A 86 10.69 14.66 12.37
N HIS A 87 11.65 15.59 12.36
CA HIS A 87 11.59 16.77 11.48
C HIS A 87 11.52 16.34 10.00
N PRO A 88 10.73 17.00 9.15
CA PRO A 88 10.55 16.62 7.73
C PRO A 88 11.83 16.57 6.88
N SER A 89 12.92 17.20 7.33
CA SER A 89 14.24 17.12 6.68
C SER A 89 14.99 15.80 6.98
N ASP A 90 14.51 14.98 7.92
CA ASP A 90 15.11 13.70 8.28
C ASP A 90 14.08 12.57 8.06
N ASP A 91 14.05 12.02 6.88
CA ASP A 91 13.12 10.95 6.46
C ASP A 91 13.55 9.54 6.93
N ARG A 92 14.61 9.45 7.74
CA ARG A 92 15.06 8.17 8.33
C ARG A 92 14.12 7.68 9.43
N PHE A 93 13.43 8.57 10.13
CA PHE A 93 12.58 8.23 11.25
C PHE A 93 11.11 8.25 10.83
N ARG A 94 10.56 7.07 10.60
CA ARG A 94 9.15 6.85 10.24
C ARG A 94 8.42 6.09 11.34
N ALA A 95 7.10 6.07 11.26
CA ALA A 95 6.24 5.34 12.20
C ALA A 95 6.52 3.84 12.25
N VAL A 96 7.05 3.26 11.17
CA VAL A 96 7.47 1.85 11.11
C VAL A 96 8.98 1.72 10.95
N PRO A 97 9.59 0.67 11.52
CA PRO A 97 11.01 0.40 11.32
C PRO A 97 11.29 -0.10 9.90
N SER A 98 12.48 0.20 9.39
CA SER A 98 13.00 -0.37 8.16
C SER A 98 14.45 -0.79 8.34
N ALA A 99 14.86 -1.84 7.65
CA ALA A 99 16.22 -2.33 7.68
C ALA A 99 17.21 -1.23 7.26
N GLY A 100 18.03 -0.79 8.22
CA GLY A 100 19.02 0.28 8.04
C GLY A 100 18.44 1.66 7.74
N ALA A 101 17.15 1.89 8.04
CA ALA A 101 16.40 3.10 7.74
C ALA A 101 16.43 3.48 6.24
N LEU A 102 16.40 2.48 5.36
CA LEU A 102 16.46 2.68 3.90
C LEU A 102 15.09 2.84 3.26
N HIS A 103 14.02 2.41 3.95
CA HIS A 103 12.63 2.57 3.54
C HIS A 103 12.38 2.24 2.05
N PRO A 104 12.62 0.97 1.64
CA PRO A 104 12.56 0.57 0.23
C PRO A 104 11.13 0.36 -0.28
N LEU A 105 10.12 0.85 0.42
CA LEU A 105 8.72 0.68 0.07
C LEU A 105 8.05 2.02 -0.15
N ASP A 106 7.45 2.19 -1.32
CA ASP A 106 6.54 3.28 -1.64
C ASP A 106 5.10 2.86 -1.44
N THR A 107 4.21 3.80 -1.16
CA THR A 107 2.79 3.54 -0.95
C THR A 107 1.98 4.10 -2.12
N TYR A 108 1.28 3.22 -2.82
CA TYR A 108 0.25 3.55 -3.78
C TYR A 108 -1.13 3.23 -3.22
N LEU A 109 -2.15 3.88 -3.74
CA LEU A 109 -3.52 3.76 -3.29
C LEU A 109 -4.46 3.56 -4.48
N VAL A 110 -5.45 2.68 -4.32
CA VAL A 110 -6.66 2.77 -5.12
C VAL A 110 -7.74 3.36 -4.22
N LEU A 111 -8.16 4.57 -4.54
CA LEU A 111 -9.18 5.32 -3.81
C LEU A 111 -10.55 4.91 -4.34
N ASN A 112 -11.25 4.03 -3.62
CA ASN A 112 -12.59 3.61 -4.02
C ASN A 112 -13.68 4.54 -3.44
N ARG A 113 -13.60 4.81 -2.13
CA ARG A 113 -14.61 5.60 -1.40
C ARG A 113 -13.95 6.42 -0.30
N VAL A 114 -13.46 7.59 -0.62
CA VAL A 114 -12.92 8.58 0.34
C VAL A 114 -13.68 9.89 0.16
N ALA A 115 -14.31 10.38 1.23
CA ALA A 115 -15.14 11.56 1.18
C ALA A 115 -14.35 12.80 0.73
N GLY A 116 -14.86 13.51 -0.26
CA GLY A 116 -14.23 14.71 -0.80
C GLY A 116 -13.00 14.48 -1.68
N LEU A 117 -12.65 13.21 -1.97
CA LEU A 117 -11.64 12.86 -2.96
C LEU A 117 -12.27 12.17 -4.18
N PRO A 118 -11.71 12.35 -5.38
CA PRO A 118 -12.12 11.54 -6.53
C PRO A 118 -11.68 10.09 -6.35
N GLN A 119 -12.42 9.16 -6.94
CA GLN A 119 -11.93 7.79 -7.15
C GLN A 119 -10.71 7.83 -8.07
N GLY A 120 -9.76 6.93 -7.85
CA GLY A 120 -8.58 6.92 -8.69
C GLY A 120 -7.40 6.15 -8.13
N VAL A 121 -6.30 6.21 -8.88
CA VAL A 121 -4.99 5.71 -8.46
C VAL A 121 -4.15 6.89 -7.96
N ALA A 122 -3.56 6.75 -6.78
CA ALA A 122 -2.72 7.79 -6.19
C ALA A 122 -1.42 7.20 -5.62
N GLN A 123 -0.42 8.07 -5.44
CA GLN A 123 0.84 7.76 -4.74
C GLN A 123 0.97 8.67 -3.52
N TYR A 124 1.38 8.13 -2.40
CA TYR A 124 1.64 8.90 -1.17
C TYR A 124 3.07 9.44 -1.17
N ASP A 125 3.21 10.74 -0.97
CA ASP A 125 4.48 11.40 -0.70
C ASP A 125 4.64 11.60 0.81
N VAL A 126 5.57 10.88 1.40
CA VAL A 126 5.86 10.90 2.83
C VAL A 126 6.37 12.27 3.29
N ARG A 127 7.12 13.00 2.45
CA ARG A 127 7.76 14.26 2.82
C ARG A 127 6.76 15.41 2.90
N SER A 128 5.87 15.48 1.93
CA SER A 128 4.80 16.49 1.91
C SER A 128 3.56 16.07 2.69
N ALA A 129 3.48 14.79 3.14
CA ALA A 129 2.30 14.18 3.72
C ALA A 129 1.04 14.34 2.83
N ALA A 130 1.23 14.29 1.53
CA ALA A 130 0.20 14.47 0.51
C ALA A 130 0.05 13.22 -0.36
N ILE A 131 -1.05 13.12 -1.08
CA ILE A 131 -1.20 12.14 -2.15
C ILE A 131 -1.12 12.84 -3.51
N HIS A 132 -0.52 12.16 -4.48
CA HIS A 132 -0.49 12.59 -5.87
C HIS A 132 -1.44 11.71 -6.67
N LEU A 133 -2.56 12.27 -7.11
CA LEU A 133 -3.54 11.58 -7.94
C LEU A 133 -2.94 11.37 -9.34
N LEU A 134 -2.69 10.12 -9.69
CA LEU A 134 -2.04 9.72 -10.94
C LEU A 134 -3.06 9.48 -12.07
N ALA A 135 -4.22 8.92 -11.70
CA ALA A 135 -5.35 8.74 -12.61
C ALA A 135 -6.64 8.92 -11.84
N GLU A 136 -7.63 9.55 -12.46
CA GLU A 136 -9.00 9.69 -11.94
C GLU A 136 -9.92 8.71 -12.66
N GLY A 137 -10.76 8.01 -11.91
CA GLY A 137 -11.70 7.00 -12.41
C GLY A 137 -11.97 5.91 -11.39
N ASP A 138 -12.98 5.10 -11.65
CA ASP A 138 -13.29 3.93 -10.83
C ASP A 138 -12.43 2.74 -11.29
N PHE A 139 -11.51 2.29 -10.43
CA PHE A 139 -10.64 1.13 -10.63
C PHE A 139 -10.94 0.00 -9.65
N SER A 140 -12.11 0.05 -9.00
CA SER A 140 -12.48 -0.91 -7.96
C SER A 140 -12.58 -2.33 -8.47
N GLN A 141 -13.10 -2.52 -9.67
CA GLN A 141 -13.23 -3.84 -10.29
C GLN A 141 -11.88 -4.37 -10.80
N GLU A 142 -11.04 -3.50 -11.35
CA GLU A 142 -9.70 -3.85 -11.82
C GLU A 142 -8.82 -4.32 -10.66
N ILE A 143 -8.83 -3.61 -9.52
CA ILE A 143 -8.04 -4.05 -8.36
C ILE A 143 -8.61 -5.32 -7.72
N ALA A 144 -9.92 -5.54 -7.71
CA ALA A 144 -10.51 -6.78 -7.22
C ALA A 144 -10.13 -7.96 -8.12
N ALA A 145 -10.19 -7.79 -9.44
CA ALA A 145 -9.77 -8.80 -10.40
C ALA A 145 -8.27 -9.12 -10.27
N ALA A 146 -7.42 -8.09 -10.14
CA ALA A 146 -5.98 -8.26 -9.89
C ALA A 146 -5.69 -8.91 -8.53
N ALA A 147 -6.55 -8.71 -7.53
CA ALA A 147 -6.49 -9.38 -6.23
C ALA A 147 -7.12 -10.78 -6.24
N LEU A 148 -7.11 -11.50 -7.36
CA LEU A 148 -7.69 -12.85 -7.53
C LEU A 148 -9.19 -12.91 -7.24
N GLU A 149 -9.95 -11.96 -7.79
CA GLU A 149 -11.41 -11.84 -7.64
C GLU A 149 -11.87 -11.66 -6.18
N GLN A 150 -11.00 -11.10 -5.32
CA GLN A 150 -11.37 -10.81 -3.94
C GLN A 150 -12.24 -9.54 -3.89
N GLY A 151 -13.57 -9.70 -3.83
CA GLY A 151 -14.55 -8.61 -3.88
C GLY A 151 -14.33 -7.53 -2.80
N MET A 152 -13.72 -7.89 -1.66
CA MET A 152 -13.38 -6.93 -0.61
C MET A 152 -12.49 -5.77 -1.12
N ALA A 153 -11.68 -5.99 -2.18
CA ALA A 153 -10.85 -4.95 -2.75
C ALA A 153 -11.67 -3.91 -3.54
N ALA A 154 -12.82 -4.30 -4.10
CA ALA A 154 -13.76 -3.36 -4.70
C ALA A 154 -14.67 -2.68 -3.66
N GLU A 155 -15.00 -3.37 -2.57
CA GLU A 155 -15.97 -2.92 -1.57
C GLU A 155 -15.36 -2.00 -0.51
N CYS A 156 -14.04 -2.08 -0.26
CA CYS A 156 -13.35 -1.26 0.72
C CYS A 156 -13.32 0.24 0.35
N GLY A 157 -12.98 1.09 1.32
CA GLY A 157 -12.77 2.52 1.10
C GLY A 157 -11.51 2.82 0.31
N VAL A 158 -10.43 2.10 0.63
CA VAL A 158 -9.11 2.28 0.00
C VAL A 158 -8.33 0.98 0.00
N VAL A 159 -7.61 0.72 -1.11
CA VAL A 159 -6.59 -0.33 -1.19
C VAL A 159 -5.22 0.31 -1.07
N PHE A 160 -4.44 -0.11 -0.08
CA PHE A 160 -3.03 0.21 0.06
C PHE A 160 -2.21 -0.80 -0.73
N ILE A 161 -1.26 -0.33 -1.52
CA ILE A 161 -0.36 -1.15 -2.31
C ILE A 161 1.06 -0.69 -1.98
N TRP A 162 1.86 -1.58 -1.37
CA TRP A 162 3.26 -1.28 -1.10
C TRP A 162 4.13 -1.83 -2.21
N VAL A 163 4.85 -0.91 -2.85
CA VAL A 163 5.74 -1.17 -3.97
C VAL A 163 7.16 -1.21 -3.47
N GLY A 164 7.80 -2.34 -3.68
CA GLY A 164 9.21 -2.53 -3.37
C GLY A 164 10.11 -1.88 -4.40
N VAL A 165 11.13 -1.16 -3.92
CA VAL A 165 12.20 -0.55 -4.72
C VAL A 165 13.55 -1.14 -4.23
N PRO A 166 13.92 -2.36 -4.65
CA PRO A 166 15.11 -3.05 -4.15
C PRO A 166 16.39 -2.23 -4.28
N GLY A 167 16.48 -1.42 -5.33
CA GLY A 167 17.63 -0.53 -5.60
C GLY A 167 17.99 0.41 -4.46
N ARG A 168 17.05 0.73 -3.54
CA ARG A 168 17.35 1.52 -2.33
C ARG A 168 18.14 0.73 -1.28
N SER A 169 17.99 -0.59 -1.25
CA SER A 169 18.59 -1.47 -0.24
C SER A 169 19.74 -2.32 -0.76
N GLN A 170 19.77 -2.64 -2.04
CA GLN A 170 20.80 -3.48 -2.68
C GLN A 170 22.24 -2.96 -2.49
N PRO A 171 22.54 -1.65 -2.54
CA PRO A 171 23.90 -1.17 -2.31
C PRO A 171 24.46 -1.59 -0.95
N LYS A 172 23.61 -1.69 0.08
CA LYS A 172 24.00 -2.09 1.43
C LYS A 172 23.86 -3.58 1.68
N TYR A 173 22.80 -4.19 1.17
CA TYR A 173 22.41 -5.56 1.57
C TYR A 173 22.51 -6.59 0.44
N ARG A 174 22.84 -6.19 -0.78
CA ARG A 174 23.02 -7.06 -1.94
C ARG A 174 21.80 -7.98 -2.13
N ASP A 175 22.01 -9.27 -2.36
CA ASP A 175 20.92 -10.26 -2.53
C ASP A 175 19.96 -10.36 -1.35
N ARG A 176 20.39 -9.95 -0.14
CA ARG A 176 19.53 -9.98 1.04
C ARG A 176 18.51 -8.83 1.07
N ALA A 177 18.65 -7.83 0.19
CA ALA A 177 17.74 -6.67 0.12
C ALA A 177 16.28 -7.06 0.00
N HIS A 178 15.94 -8.02 -0.87
CA HIS A 178 14.57 -8.50 -1.04
C HIS A 178 13.97 -9.11 0.23
N ARG A 179 14.78 -9.85 1.00
CA ARG A 179 14.32 -10.42 2.29
C ARG A 179 13.92 -9.31 3.26
N TYR A 180 14.72 -8.25 3.38
CA TYR A 180 14.42 -7.13 4.26
C TYR A 180 13.22 -6.32 3.76
N LEU A 181 13.10 -6.16 2.43
CA LEU A 181 11.94 -5.51 1.82
C LEU A 181 10.62 -6.22 2.21
N TYR A 182 10.55 -7.55 2.12
CA TYR A 182 9.35 -8.30 2.52
C TYR A 182 9.10 -8.23 4.04
N MET A 183 10.14 -8.19 4.86
CA MET A 183 10.00 -7.98 6.31
C MET A 183 9.46 -6.59 6.61
N ASP A 184 9.98 -5.54 5.95
CA ASP A 184 9.52 -4.17 6.09
C ASP A 184 8.05 -4.04 5.64
N ALA A 185 7.66 -4.69 4.53
CA ALA A 185 6.27 -4.73 4.06
C ALA A 185 5.34 -5.36 5.11
N GLY A 186 5.80 -6.43 5.77
CA GLY A 186 5.07 -7.05 6.89
C GLY A 186 4.90 -6.10 8.09
N HIS A 187 5.93 -5.30 8.44
CA HIS A 187 5.83 -4.29 9.50
C HIS A 187 4.77 -3.24 9.16
N ILE A 188 4.80 -2.71 7.95
CA ILE A 188 3.84 -1.70 7.48
C ILE A 188 2.42 -2.26 7.50
N GLY A 189 2.21 -3.48 6.97
CA GLY A 189 0.90 -4.13 6.95
C GLY A 189 0.35 -4.40 8.35
N ALA A 190 1.20 -4.84 9.29
CA ALA A 190 0.81 -5.04 10.69
C ALA A 190 0.42 -3.71 11.34
N GLN A 191 1.19 -2.65 11.11
CA GLN A 191 0.92 -1.31 11.66
C GLN A 191 -0.40 -0.74 11.10
N LEU A 192 -0.68 -0.93 9.80
CA LEU A 192 -1.95 -0.54 9.20
C LEU A 192 -3.14 -1.23 9.88
N HIS A 193 -3.01 -2.53 10.17
CA HIS A 193 -4.05 -3.26 10.89
C HIS A 193 -4.34 -2.66 12.27
N LEU A 194 -3.29 -2.32 13.03
CA LEU A 194 -3.44 -1.72 14.36
C LEU A 194 -4.07 -0.33 14.27
N ALA A 195 -3.63 0.49 13.32
CA ALA A 195 -4.19 1.82 13.08
C ALA A 195 -5.67 1.76 12.66
N ALA A 196 -6.03 0.84 11.76
CA ALA A 196 -7.42 0.66 11.35
C ALA A 196 -8.32 0.30 12.54
N VAL A 197 -7.88 -0.64 13.40
CA VAL A 197 -8.63 -0.99 14.64
C VAL A 197 -8.73 0.20 15.59
N ALA A 198 -7.67 1.00 15.73
CA ALA A 198 -7.69 2.19 16.59
C ALA A 198 -8.73 3.23 16.11
N LEU A 199 -8.98 3.29 14.80
CA LEU A 199 -9.97 4.16 14.17
C LEU A 199 -11.37 3.54 14.06
N GLY A 200 -11.57 2.30 14.55
CA GLY A 200 -12.84 1.59 14.41
C GLY A 200 -13.11 1.09 12.98
N LEU A 201 -12.07 0.98 12.17
CA LEU A 201 -12.14 0.51 10.78
C LEU A 201 -11.80 -0.98 10.67
N GLY A 202 -12.28 -1.60 9.59
CA GLY A 202 -11.87 -2.93 9.16
C GLY A 202 -10.64 -2.87 8.28
N CYS A 203 -9.78 -3.90 8.39
CA CYS A 203 -8.61 -4.07 7.55
C CYS A 203 -8.37 -5.54 7.24
N CYS A 204 -7.94 -5.85 6.02
CA CYS A 204 -7.45 -7.17 5.65
C CYS A 204 -6.22 -7.05 4.75
N ALA A 205 -5.17 -7.79 5.09
CA ALA A 205 -4.00 -7.90 4.25
C ALA A 205 -4.24 -8.90 3.10
N VAL A 206 -3.66 -8.61 1.93
CA VAL A 206 -3.77 -9.40 0.71
C VAL A 206 -2.37 -9.70 0.21
N GLY A 207 -1.95 -10.97 0.37
CA GLY A 207 -0.66 -11.46 -0.15
C GLY A 207 -0.78 -12.21 -1.46
N ALA A 208 -2.00 -12.59 -1.85
CA ALA A 208 -2.27 -13.31 -3.09
C ALA A 208 -2.94 -12.37 -4.09
N PHE A 209 -2.22 -11.98 -5.13
CA PHE A 209 -2.67 -11.09 -6.21
C PHE A 209 -1.89 -11.39 -7.49
N LEU A 210 -2.40 -10.95 -8.62
CA LEU A 210 -1.73 -11.05 -9.92
C LEU A 210 -0.73 -9.89 -10.05
N ASP A 211 0.54 -10.16 -9.80
CA ASP A 211 1.60 -9.15 -9.65
C ASP A 211 1.66 -8.19 -10.84
N ASP A 212 1.69 -8.72 -12.06
CA ASP A 212 1.83 -7.91 -13.27
C ASP A 212 0.59 -7.04 -13.54
N GLU A 213 -0.60 -7.48 -13.10
CA GLU A 213 -1.84 -6.70 -13.22
C GLU A 213 -1.87 -5.54 -12.21
N VAL A 214 -1.46 -5.78 -10.95
CA VAL A 214 -1.33 -4.72 -9.96
C VAL A 214 -0.26 -3.72 -10.41
N ASN A 215 0.89 -4.18 -10.89
CA ASN A 215 1.96 -3.33 -11.41
C ASN A 215 1.48 -2.44 -12.57
N ALA A 216 0.74 -3.03 -13.53
CA ALA A 216 0.16 -2.30 -14.65
C ALA A 216 -0.87 -1.24 -14.20
N LEU A 217 -1.70 -1.56 -13.20
CA LEU A 217 -2.70 -0.65 -12.64
C LEU A 217 -2.07 0.60 -12.03
N ILE A 218 -0.97 0.45 -11.31
CA ILE A 218 -0.27 1.57 -10.66
C ILE A 218 0.91 2.13 -11.47
N GLY A 219 1.18 1.56 -12.65
CA GLY A 219 2.18 2.03 -13.61
C GLY A 219 3.62 1.89 -13.16
N VAL A 220 3.95 0.76 -12.53
CA VAL A 220 5.33 0.35 -12.24
C VAL A 220 5.76 -0.79 -13.16
N ASP A 221 7.07 -0.99 -13.34
CA ASP A 221 7.62 -1.90 -14.35
C ASP A 221 7.55 -3.39 -13.95
N GLY A 222 7.35 -3.68 -12.66
CA GLY A 222 7.34 -5.03 -12.13
C GLY A 222 8.73 -5.69 -12.04
N GLU A 223 9.79 -4.94 -12.27
CA GLU A 223 11.19 -5.37 -12.23
C GLU A 223 12.01 -4.52 -11.24
N SER A 224 12.24 -3.23 -11.55
CA SER A 224 12.93 -2.30 -10.64
C SER A 224 12.03 -1.79 -9.52
N GLU A 225 10.74 -1.74 -9.78
CA GLU A 225 9.67 -1.39 -8.84
C GLU A 225 8.52 -2.39 -9.00
N ALA A 226 8.12 -3.06 -7.93
CA ALA A 226 7.07 -4.07 -7.99
C ALA A 226 6.18 -4.08 -6.75
N ALA A 227 4.89 -4.34 -6.93
CA ALA A 227 3.97 -4.58 -5.82
C ALA A 227 4.45 -5.77 -4.98
N ALA A 228 4.59 -5.56 -3.69
CA ALA A 228 5.09 -6.56 -2.74
C ALA A 228 4.01 -7.03 -1.76
N TYR A 229 3.04 -6.16 -1.45
CA TYR A 229 1.99 -6.45 -0.49
C TYR A 229 0.83 -5.47 -0.65
N LEU A 230 -0.39 -5.93 -0.40
CA LEU A 230 -1.60 -5.10 -0.42
C LEU A 230 -2.34 -5.21 0.91
N SER A 231 -3.15 -4.20 1.21
CA SER A 231 -4.17 -4.27 2.26
C SER A 231 -5.39 -3.42 1.88
N VAL A 232 -6.55 -3.88 2.28
CA VAL A 232 -7.83 -3.19 2.10
C VAL A 232 -8.29 -2.61 3.43
N VAL A 233 -8.84 -1.39 3.42
CA VAL A 233 -9.37 -0.71 4.61
C VAL A 233 -10.71 -0.04 4.28
N GLY A 234 -11.67 -0.14 5.21
CA GLY A 234 -12.97 0.49 5.07
C GLY A 234 -13.78 0.44 6.37
N HIS A 235 -14.93 1.09 6.40
CA HIS A 235 -15.89 0.94 7.48
C HIS A 235 -16.45 -0.48 7.49
N VAL A 236 -16.64 -1.04 8.68
CA VAL A 236 -17.22 -2.38 8.87
C VAL A 236 -18.73 -2.30 8.72
N ARG A 237 -19.32 -3.31 8.07
CA ARG A 237 -20.76 -3.46 7.95
C ARG A 237 -21.40 -3.82 9.28
#